data_d81fa015a99823406d323fc36208d8b1
#
_entry.id   d81fa015a99823406d323fc36208d8b1
#
_cell.length_a   1.000
_cell.length_b   1.000
_cell.length_c   1.000
_cell.angle_alpha   90.00
_cell.angle_beta   90.00
_cell.angle_gamma   90.00
#
_symmetry.space_group_name_H-M   'P 1'
#
loop_
_entity.id
_entity.type
_entity.pdbx_description
1 polymer ?
#
loop_
_entity_poly.entity_id
_entity_poly.type
_entity_poly.pdbx_seq_one_letter_code
_entity_poly.pdbx_strand_id
1 'polypeptide(L)'
;MEHYELIIVGAGPVGLAAGIEAKRAELEFLILEAGTICQSLVEYPIGMRFYSPADELAIGGYPFPTPHDEKPTRELALNYYRKVASAECLPIHTYERVERIERVADGFVLQTIRPPHQRRGQYHAQCVLVCTGVWGTPRRLSVEGAELPHVLLRYDEPLRFWRKRVLIVGSGNSAGEAAIRLADADAHVWLAVEPPTLEQCKFRPFILREVLLRVEEGRIQPLTEARILRIQPDCVDLHCAQGIESLPADFVLTLIGLQPDRSLLEPLGVPFGEDGKPLHDPETYETPVAGLFVAGALSRDSFIYIARERVRNAITAIAQRVRARE
;
A
#
# COMPACT_ATOMS: atom_id res chain seq x y z
N MET A 1 28.52 10.56 -9.68
CA MET A 1 27.20 10.57 -8.97
C MET A 1 26.32 11.50 -9.79
N GLU A 2 25.14 11.02 -10.18
CA GLU A 2 24.16 11.82 -10.91
C GLU A 2 23.48 12.80 -9.95
N HIS A 3 23.19 14.03 -10.42
CA HIS A 3 22.62 15.10 -9.62
C HIS A 3 21.24 15.47 -10.18
N TYR A 4 20.27 15.64 -9.30
CA TYR A 4 18.91 16.01 -9.63
C TYR A 4 18.42 17.12 -8.68
N GLU A 5 17.51 17.94 -9.14
CA GLU A 5 16.79 18.89 -8.29
C GLU A 5 15.80 18.14 -7.37
N LEU A 6 15.18 17.08 -7.90
CA LEU A 6 14.21 16.26 -7.18
C LEU A 6 14.40 14.77 -7.45
N ILE A 7 14.46 13.97 -6.39
CA ILE A 7 14.25 12.51 -6.51
C ILE A 7 12.93 12.13 -5.85
N ILE A 8 12.09 11.44 -6.61
CA ILE A 8 10.82 10.87 -6.14
C ILE A 8 11.05 9.38 -5.82
N VAL A 9 10.75 8.96 -4.61
CA VAL A 9 10.92 7.57 -4.17
C VAL A 9 9.56 6.86 -4.18
N GLY A 10 9.37 5.96 -5.14
CA GLY A 10 8.15 5.21 -5.40
C GLY A 10 7.42 5.66 -6.66
N ALA A 11 7.13 4.71 -7.57
CA ALA A 11 6.38 4.91 -8.81
C ALA A 11 4.95 4.35 -8.73
N GLY A 12 4.30 4.48 -7.58
CA GLY A 12 2.87 4.26 -7.43
C GLY A 12 2.05 5.39 -8.10
N PRO A 13 0.71 5.33 -8.09
CA PRO A 13 -0.14 6.36 -8.71
C PRO A 13 0.21 7.79 -8.30
N VAL A 14 0.57 8.00 -7.02
CA VAL A 14 0.95 9.32 -6.48
C VAL A 14 2.33 9.75 -6.94
N GLY A 15 3.31 8.84 -6.96
CA GLY A 15 4.65 9.14 -7.48
C GLY A 15 4.64 9.44 -8.99
N LEU A 16 3.80 8.74 -9.76
CA LEU A 16 3.59 9.07 -11.19
C LEU A 16 2.94 10.46 -11.35
N ALA A 17 1.91 10.77 -10.55
CA ALA A 17 1.30 12.09 -10.55
C ALA A 17 2.32 13.19 -10.16
N ALA A 18 3.16 12.93 -9.15
CA ALA A 18 4.26 13.82 -8.76
C ALA A 18 5.25 14.06 -9.92
N GLY A 19 5.64 13.00 -10.63
CA GLY A 19 6.52 13.10 -11.79
C GLY A 19 5.94 13.96 -12.92
N ILE A 20 4.62 13.83 -13.18
CA ILE A 20 3.93 14.68 -14.16
C ILE A 20 3.95 16.14 -13.74
N GLU A 21 3.65 16.43 -12.48
CA GLU A 21 3.68 17.82 -11.96
C GLU A 21 5.11 18.37 -11.90
N ALA A 22 6.13 17.54 -11.57
CA ALA A 22 7.54 17.94 -11.61
C ALA A 22 7.99 18.32 -13.02
N LYS A 23 7.60 17.53 -14.03
CA LYS A 23 7.83 17.84 -15.45
C LYS A 23 7.17 19.16 -15.86
N ARG A 24 5.94 19.43 -15.41
CA ARG A 24 5.25 20.70 -15.67
C ARG A 24 5.89 21.89 -14.98
N ALA A 25 6.52 21.65 -13.84
CA ALA A 25 7.29 22.66 -13.11
C ALA A 25 8.72 22.83 -13.65
N GLU A 26 9.09 22.09 -14.72
CA GLU A 26 10.40 22.12 -15.38
C GLU A 26 11.56 21.73 -14.45
N LEU A 27 11.29 20.87 -13.46
CA LEU A 27 12.31 20.33 -12.57
C LEU A 27 13.12 19.21 -13.24
N GLU A 28 14.43 19.19 -12.98
CA GLU A 28 15.27 18.03 -13.30
C GLU A 28 15.07 16.94 -12.23
N PHE A 29 14.36 15.87 -12.58
CA PHE A 29 13.96 14.86 -11.61
C PHE A 29 14.16 13.42 -12.09
N LEU A 30 14.18 12.49 -11.12
CA LEU A 30 14.19 11.05 -11.32
C LEU A 30 13.20 10.37 -10.38
N ILE A 31 12.51 9.34 -10.86
CA ILE A 31 11.68 8.47 -10.03
C ILE A 31 12.43 7.15 -9.81
N LEU A 32 12.63 6.77 -8.54
CA LEU A 32 13.24 5.49 -8.15
C LEU A 32 12.16 4.57 -7.59
N GLU A 33 12.03 3.35 -8.17
CA GLU A 33 11.02 2.37 -7.80
C GLU A 33 11.65 1.01 -7.49
N ALA A 34 11.32 0.48 -6.32
CA ALA A 34 11.90 -0.78 -5.82
C ALA A 34 11.47 -2.01 -6.62
N GLY A 35 10.28 -1.97 -7.23
CA GLY A 35 9.72 -3.01 -8.07
C GLY A 35 9.42 -2.51 -9.47
N THR A 36 8.27 -2.90 -10.00
CA THR A 36 7.72 -2.33 -11.23
C THR A 36 6.85 -1.10 -10.92
N ILE A 37 6.49 -0.31 -11.93
CA ILE A 37 5.54 0.78 -11.72
C ILE A 37 4.25 0.24 -11.08
N CYS A 38 3.71 0.98 -10.12
CA CYS A 38 2.52 0.59 -9.36
C CYS A 38 2.65 -0.79 -8.68
N GLN A 39 3.83 -1.14 -8.17
CA GLN A 39 4.12 -2.44 -7.53
C GLN A 39 3.04 -2.83 -6.49
N SER A 40 2.59 -1.90 -5.67
CA SER A 40 1.51 -2.17 -4.70
C SER A 40 0.22 -2.67 -5.36
N LEU A 41 -0.13 -2.16 -6.54
CA LEU A 41 -1.30 -2.62 -7.30
C LEU A 41 -1.07 -3.97 -7.96
N VAL A 42 0.19 -4.28 -8.33
CA VAL A 42 0.56 -5.61 -8.85
C VAL A 42 0.36 -6.68 -7.77
N GLU A 43 0.54 -6.33 -6.52
CA GLU A 43 0.36 -7.22 -5.37
C GLU A 43 -1.08 -7.32 -4.87
N TYR A 44 -2.02 -6.55 -5.44
CA TYR A 44 -3.44 -6.69 -5.14
C TYR A 44 -4.00 -7.99 -5.71
N PRO A 45 -5.08 -8.54 -5.14
CA PRO A 45 -5.69 -9.75 -5.66
C PRO A 45 -6.13 -9.63 -7.12
N ILE A 46 -5.91 -10.68 -7.91
CA ILE A 46 -6.31 -10.76 -9.31
C ILE A 46 -7.82 -10.51 -9.43
N GLY A 47 -8.22 -9.66 -10.39
CA GLY A 47 -9.62 -9.29 -10.61
C GLY A 47 -10.24 -8.43 -9.51
N MET A 48 -9.44 -7.87 -8.58
CA MET A 48 -9.93 -6.91 -7.58
C MET A 48 -10.51 -5.68 -8.29
N ARG A 49 -11.65 -5.18 -7.77
CA ARG A 49 -12.24 -3.91 -8.21
C ARG A 49 -11.94 -2.81 -7.20
N PHE A 50 -11.61 -1.63 -7.69
CA PHE A 50 -11.43 -0.46 -6.83
C PHE A 50 -12.75 -0.02 -6.20
N TYR A 51 -12.69 0.61 -5.04
CA TYR A 51 -13.86 1.23 -4.42
C TYR A 51 -14.20 2.57 -5.06
N SER A 52 -13.17 3.28 -5.52
CA SER A 52 -13.31 4.55 -6.22
C SER A 52 -13.74 4.35 -7.68
N PRO A 53 -14.58 5.23 -8.21
CA PRO A 53 -14.91 5.26 -9.62
C PRO A 53 -13.69 5.65 -10.48
N ALA A 54 -13.81 5.48 -11.79
CA ALA A 54 -12.72 5.62 -12.75
C ALA A 54 -12.05 7.00 -12.73
N ASP A 55 -12.80 8.06 -12.66
CA ASP A 55 -12.30 9.43 -12.66
C ASP A 55 -11.51 9.79 -11.40
N GLU A 56 -11.82 9.18 -10.27
CA GLU A 56 -11.04 9.34 -9.04
C GLU A 56 -9.65 8.66 -9.11
N LEU A 57 -9.48 7.73 -10.03
CA LEU A 57 -8.19 7.05 -10.25
C LEU A 57 -7.34 7.72 -11.34
N ALA A 58 -7.92 8.63 -12.13
CA ALA A 58 -7.22 9.34 -13.20
C ALA A 58 -6.11 10.25 -12.64
N ILE A 59 -4.97 10.35 -13.34
CA ILE A 59 -3.84 11.22 -12.98
C ILE A 59 -3.40 12.06 -14.17
N GLY A 60 -2.76 13.20 -13.91
CA GLY A 60 -2.11 14.02 -14.93
C GLY A 60 -3.05 14.64 -15.97
N GLY A 61 -4.37 14.59 -15.76
CA GLY A 61 -5.37 15.06 -16.75
C GLY A 61 -5.70 14.04 -17.84
N TYR A 62 -5.15 12.82 -17.77
CA TYR A 62 -5.49 11.72 -18.67
C TYR A 62 -6.80 11.07 -18.22
N PRO A 63 -7.84 10.97 -19.08
CA PRO A 63 -9.08 10.31 -18.71
C PRO A 63 -8.83 8.81 -18.50
N PHE A 64 -9.54 8.23 -17.54
CA PHE A 64 -9.51 6.78 -17.35
C PHE A 64 -10.37 6.12 -18.44
N PRO A 65 -9.92 4.99 -19.05
CA PRO A 65 -10.57 4.41 -20.25
C PRO A 65 -11.77 3.50 -19.91
N THR A 66 -12.62 3.93 -18.98
CA THR A 66 -13.88 3.28 -18.60
C THR A 66 -14.94 4.35 -18.35
N PRO A 67 -16.24 4.00 -18.36
CA PRO A 67 -17.29 4.93 -17.94
C PRO A 67 -17.01 5.55 -16.57
N HIS A 68 -17.44 6.78 -16.39
CA HIS A 68 -17.15 7.67 -15.28
C HIS A 68 -17.43 7.06 -13.90
N ASP A 69 -18.57 6.42 -13.78
CA ASP A 69 -19.11 5.82 -12.56
C ASP A 69 -18.73 4.35 -12.37
N GLU A 70 -18.07 3.75 -13.37
CA GLU A 70 -17.62 2.36 -13.27
C GLU A 70 -16.42 2.24 -12.35
N LYS A 71 -16.43 1.20 -11.52
CA LYS A 71 -15.30 0.83 -10.65
C LYS A 71 -14.31 -0.04 -11.41
N PRO A 72 -13.12 0.47 -11.75
CA PRO A 72 -12.16 -0.27 -12.53
C PRO A 72 -11.62 -1.50 -11.83
N THR A 73 -11.17 -2.48 -12.60
CA THR A 73 -10.40 -3.59 -12.08
C THR A 73 -8.93 -3.19 -11.88
N ARG A 74 -8.22 -3.98 -11.08
CA ARG A 74 -6.77 -3.90 -10.90
C ARG A 74 -6.04 -3.87 -12.24
N GLU A 75 -6.41 -4.76 -13.17
CA GLU A 75 -5.79 -4.93 -14.48
C GLU A 75 -5.96 -3.68 -15.35
N LEU A 76 -7.15 -3.08 -15.34
CA LEU A 76 -7.42 -1.83 -16.04
C LEU A 76 -6.58 -0.69 -15.45
N ALA A 77 -6.49 -0.60 -14.13
CA ALA A 77 -5.69 0.43 -13.46
C ALA A 77 -4.20 0.29 -13.76
N LEU A 78 -3.64 -0.92 -13.70
CA LEU A 78 -2.25 -1.18 -14.06
C LEU A 78 -1.94 -0.76 -15.50
N ASN A 79 -2.83 -1.12 -16.43
CA ASN A 79 -2.67 -0.77 -17.84
C ASN A 79 -2.78 0.74 -18.06
N TYR A 80 -3.69 1.40 -17.37
CA TYR A 80 -3.86 2.85 -17.39
C TYR A 80 -2.58 3.57 -16.92
N TYR A 81 -2.08 3.28 -15.71
CA TYR A 81 -0.91 3.95 -15.16
C TYR A 81 0.35 3.72 -16.01
N ARG A 82 0.52 2.51 -16.54
CA ARG A 82 1.61 2.21 -17.48
C ARG A 82 1.54 3.10 -18.73
N LYS A 83 0.35 3.23 -19.33
CA LYS A 83 0.16 4.07 -20.52
C LYS A 83 0.42 5.54 -20.23
N VAL A 84 -0.03 6.05 -19.09
CA VAL A 84 0.21 7.44 -18.68
C VAL A 84 1.71 7.69 -18.47
N ALA A 85 2.41 6.80 -17.75
CA ALA A 85 3.85 6.93 -17.54
C ALA A 85 4.64 6.94 -18.86
N SER A 86 4.23 6.07 -19.84
CA SER A 86 4.85 6.01 -21.16
C SER A 86 4.55 7.26 -21.99
N ALA A 87 3.31 7.75 -22.00
CA ALA A 87 2.90 8.95 -22.74
C ALA A 87 3.63 10.21 -22.24
N GLU A 88 3.85 10.30 -20.95
CA GLU A 88 4.61 11.40 -20.34
C GLU A 88 6.13 11.23 -20.45
N CYS A 89 6.62 10.07 -20.89
CA CYS A 89 8.06 9.76 -20.95
C CYS A 89 8.75 10.04 -19.60
N LEU A 90 8.12 9.63 -18.49
CA LEU A 90 8.67 9.89 -17.16
C LEU A 90 10.01 9.16 -16.96
N PRO A 91 11.04 9.84 -16.39
CA PRO A 91 12.31 9.22 -16.07
C PRO A 91 12.16 8.32 -14.84
N ILE A 92 11.92 7.04 -15.05
CA ILE A 92 11.69 6.06 -13.98
C ILE A 92 12.74 4.96 -14.06
N HIS A 93 13.46 4.74 -12.97
CA HIS A 93 14.27 3.55 -12.78
C HIS A 93 13.46 2.53 -11.95
N THR A 94 13.00 1.47 -12.58
CA THR A 94 12.34 0.33 -11.95
C THR A 94 13.36 -0.68 -11.44
N TYR A 95 12.96 -1.52 -10.47
CA TYR A 95 13.84 -2.48 -9.79
C TYR A 95 15.11 -1.83 -9.23
N GLU A 96 14.96 -0.60 -8.76
CA GLU A 96 16.00 0.15 -8.08
C GLU A 96 15.49 0.65 -6.74
N ARG A 97 15.82 -0.10 -5.69
CA ARG A 97 15.39 0.18 -4.32
C ARG A 97 16.29 1.21 -3.67
N VAL A 98 15.72 2.28 -3.15
CA VAL A 98 16.42 3.17 -2.22
C VAL A 98 16.52 2.46 -0.87
N GLU A 99 17.75 2.23 -0.41
CA GLU A 99 18.02 1.59 0.88
C GLU A 99 18.27 2.61 1.99
N ARG A 100 18.85 3.76 1.61
CA ARG A 100 19.22 4.80 2.56
C ARG A 100 19.17 6.18 1.92
N ILE A 101 18.75 7.16 2.72
CA ILE A 101 18.80 8.58 2.40
C ILE A 101 19.67 9.24 3.49
N GLU A 102 20.66 10.02 3.09
CA GLU A 102 21.52 10.75 3.98
C GLU A 102 21.43 12.24 3.68
N ARG A 103 21.35 13.07 4.71
CA ARG A 103 21.39 14.53 4.56
C ARG A 103 22.84 14.98 4.39
N VAL A 104 23.08 15.83 3.39
CA VAL A 104 24.35 16.50 3.12
C VAL A 104 24.16 18.01 3.13
N ALA A 105 25.24 18.78 2.95
CA ALA A 105 25.20 20.24 3.06
C ALA A 105 24.25 20.91 2.05
N ASP A 106 24.18 20.38 0.83
CA ASP A 106 23.43 20.93 -0.31
C ASP A 106 22.19 20.10 -0.71
N GLY A 107 21.80 19.10 0.09
CA GLY A 107 20.65 18.26 -0.21
C GLY A 107 20.70 16.91 0.46
N PHE A 108 20.57 15.87 -0.36
CA PHE A 108 20.51 14.47 0.08
C PHE A 108 21.32 13.58 -0.85
N VAL A 109 21.90 12.53 -0.28
CA VAL A 109 22.49 11.42 -1.02
C VAL A 109 21.62 10.18 -0.81
N LEU A 110 21.17 9.58 -1.91
CA LEU A 110 20.37 8.36 -1.90
C LEU A 110 21.24 7.19 -2.33
N GLN A 111 21.30 6.16 -1.51
CA GLN A 111 21.96 4.89 -1.80
C GLN A 111 20.92 3.89 -2.28
N THR A 112 21.20 3.24 -3.41
CA THR A 112 20.27 2.30 -4.05
C THR A 112 20.89 0.95 -4.29
N ILE A 113 20.02 -0.06 -4.48
CA ILE A 113 20.39 -1.40 -4.90
C ILE A 113 19.48 -1.88 -6.03
N ARG A 114 20.07 -2.54 -7.04
CA ARG A 114 19.37 -3.13 -8.19
C ARG A 114 19.48 -4.67 -8.14
N PRO A 115 18.41 -5.38 -7.76
CA PRO A 115 18.35 -6.83 -7.94
C PRO A 115 18.34 -7.22 -9.44
N PRO A 116 18.70 -8.45 -9.81
CA PRO A 116 19.22 -9.52 -8.97
C PRO A 116 20.74 -9.40 -8.70
N HIS A 117 21.44 -8.50 -9.42
CA HIS A 117 22.89 -8.43 -9.41
C HIS A 117 23.49 -7.65 -8.22
N GLN A 118 22.66 -7.20 -7.29
CA GLN A 118 23.06 -6.40 -6.11
C GLN A 118 23.91 -5.18 -6.48
N ARG A 119 23.70 -4.62 -7.70
CA ARG A 119 24.43 -3.45 -8.16
C ARG A 119 24.00 -2.23 -7.36
N ARG A 120 24.95 -1.62 -6.67
CA ARG A 120 24.74 -0.38 -5.92
C ARG A 120 24.77 0.84 -6.82
N GLY A 121 23.88 1.77 -6.56
CA GLY A 121 23.83 3.11 -7.16
C GLY A 121 23.89 4.18 -6.09
N GLN A 122 24.22 5.39 -6.51
CA GLN A 122 24.23 6.56 -5.65
C GLN A 122 23.82 7.79 -6.45
N TYR A 123 22.89 8.56 -5.89
CA TYR A 123 22.33 9.78 -6.47
C TYR A 123 22.39 10.93 -5.49
N HIS A 124 22.54 12.14 -6.02
CA HIS A 124 22.39 13.37 -5.25
C HIS A 124 21.07 14.06 -5.64
N ALA A 125 20.36 14.62 -4.67
CA ALA A 125 19.15 15.41 -4.89
C ALA A 125 19.10 16.63 -3.98
N GLN A 126 18.68 17.78 -4.50
CA GLN A 126 18.43 18.97 -3.67
C GLN A 126 17.20 18.74 -2.77
N CYS A 127 16.17 18.09 -3.30
CA CYS A 127 14.94 17.71 -2.58
C CYS A 127 14.60 16.23 -2.81
N VAL A 128 13.94 15.61 -1.85
CA VAL A 128 13.44 14.24 -1.94
C VAL A 128 11.95 14.22 -1.61
N LEU A 129 11.14 13.58 -2.45
CA LEU A 129 9.73 13.32 -2.21
C LEU A 129 9.50 11.82 -2.03
N VAL A 130 9.09 11.39 -0.83
CA VAL A 130 8.85 9.97 -0.52
C VAL A 130 7.39 9.62 -0.75
N CYS A 131 7.12 8.75 -1.73
CA CYS A 131 5.81 8.26 -2.18
C CYS A 131 5.67 6.72 -2.04
N THR A 132 6.34 6.11 -1.07
CA THR A 132 6.42 4.64 -0.92
C THR A 132 5.11 3.99 -0.46
N GLY A 133 4.16 4.80 0.01
CA GLY A 133 2.87 4.31 0.50
C GLY A 133 3.00 3.49 1.79
N VAL A 134 2.02 2.61 2.03
CA VAL A 134 1.95 1.76 3.23
C VAL A 134 1.78 0.28 2.90
N TRP A 135 1.58 -0.07 1.64
CA TRP A 135 1.29 -1.45 1.23
C TRP A 135 2.46 -2.41 1.47
N GLY A 136 3.69 -1.93 1.35
CA GLY A 136 4.91 -2.73 1.50
C GLY A 136 5.07 -3.41 2.86
N THR A 137 4.41 -2.90 3.91
CA THR A 137 4.67 -3.32 5.29
C THR A 137 3.37 -3.76 5.99
N PRO A 138 2.86 -4.98 5.74
CA PRO A 138 1.72 -5.53 6.46
C PRO A 138 2.07 -5.77 7.93
N ARG A 139 1.11 -5.55 8.81
CA ARG A 139 1.23 -5.92 10.22
C ARG A 139 1.26 -7.43 10.37
N ARG A 140 2.05 -7.91 11.33
CA ARG A 140 2.17 -9.34 11.66
C ARG A 140 1.56 -9.60 13.03
N LEU A 141 1.03 -10.80 13.21
CA LEU A 141 0.68 -11.29 14.53
C LEU A 141 1.94 -11.52 15.36
N SER A 142 1.87 -11.20 16.66
CA SER A 142 2.95 -11.46 17.62
C SER A 142 2.62 -12.72 18.43
N VAL A 143 2.48 -13.86 17.73
CA VAL A 143 2.19 -15.17 18.33
C VAL A 143 3.11 -16.23 17.76
N GLU A 144 3.29 -17.32 18.49
CA GLU A 144 4.06 -18.48 18.02
C GLU A 144 3.46 -19.01 16.71
N GLY A 145 4.30 -19.27 15.71
CA GLY A 145 3.94 -19.81 14.40
C GLY A 145 3.45 -18.75 13.39
N ALA A 146 3.49 -17.45 13.72
CA ALA A 146 3.09 -16.38 12.78
C ALA A 146 3.97 -16.29 11.51
N GLU A 147 5.16 -16.92 11.53
CA GLU A 147 6.12 -17.00 10.41
C GLU A 147 6.05 -18.30 9.62
N LEU A 148 5.15 -19.23 9.97
CA LEU A 148 5.01 -20.49 9.25
C LEU A 148 4.60 -20.24 7.78
N PRO A 149 5.06 -21.10 6.83
CA PRO A 149 4.88 -20.87 5.38
C PRO A 149 3.43 -20.78 4.91
N HIS A 150 2.47 -21.35 5.64
CA HIS A 150 1.04 -21.28 5.34
C HIS A 150 0.34 -20.07 5.98
N VAL A 151 1.08 -19.23 6.74
CA VAL A 151 0.61 -17.95 7.26
C VAL A 151 0.92 -16.86 6.24
N LEU A 152 -0.11 -16.35 5.61
CA LEU A 152 -0.01 -15.41 4.51
C LEU A 152 -0.46 -14.02 4.97
N LEU A 153 0.30 -13.00 4.60
CA LEU A 153 -0.03 -11.59 4.87
C LEU A 153 -0.87 -10.97 3.76
N ARG A 154 -1.02 -11.68 2.65
CA ARG A 154 -1.72 -11.30 1.42
C ARG A 154 -2.13 -12.55 0.66
N TYR A 155 -3.05 -12.38 -0.28
CA TYR A 155 -3.35 -13.40 -1.29
C TYR A 155 -3.42 -12.73 -2.66
N ASP A 156 -3.19 -13.50 -3.69
CA ASP A 156 -3.22 -13.08 -5.10
C ASP A 156 -4.41 -13.72 -5.84
N GLU A 157 -4.52 -15.03 -5.82
CA GLU A 157 -5.48 -15.82 -6.57
C GLU A 157 -6.38 -16.63 -5.63
N PRO A 158 -7.70 -16.35 -5.60
CA PRO A 158 -8.64 -17.09 -4.74
C PRO A 158 -8.69 -18.59 -5.00
N LEU A 159 -8.51 -19.02 -6.26
CA LEU A 159 -8.56 -20.45 -6.62
C LEU A 159 -7.45 -21.29 -5.98
N ARG A 160 -6.39 -20.68 -5.50
CA ARG A 160 -5.35 -21.39 -4.69
C ARG A 160 -5.92 -22.04 -3.44
N PHE A 161 -7.06 -21.54 -2.97
CA PHE A 161 -7.72 -21.98 -1.73
C PHE A 161 -8.94 -22.88 -1.98
N TRP A 162 -9.15 -23.30 -3.21
CA TRP A 162 -10.27 -24.18 -3.56
C TRP A 162 -10.29 -25.44 -2.69
N ARG A 163 -11.41 -25.68 -2.00
CA ARG A 163 -11.61 -26.77 -1.03
C ARG A 163 -10.58 -26.83 0.10
N LYS A 164 -9.91 -25.71 0.42
CA LYS A 164 -8.99 -25.59 1.55
C LYS A 164 -9.69 -24.97 2.74
N ARG A 165 -9.21 -25.32 3.92
CA ARG A 165 -9.65 -24.73 5.19
C ARG A 165 -8.80 -23.47 5.40
N VAL A 166 -9.43 -22.32 5.42
CA VAL A 166 -8.75 -21.02 5.50
C VAL A 166 -9.28 -20.22 6.69
N LEU A 167 -8.39 -19.90 7.62
CA LEU A 167 -8.68 -18.95 8.68
C LEU A 167 -8.24 -17.55 8.23
N ILE A 168 -9.19 -16.63 8.14
CA ILE A 168 -8.93 -15.22 7.86
C ILE A 168 -9.01 -14.44 9.15
N VAL A 169 -7.93 -13.72 9.50
CA VAL A 169 -7.83 -12.92 10.72
C VAL A 169 -7.85 -11.45 10.36
N GLY A 170 -8.84 -10.70 10.84
CA GLY A 170 -8.96 -9.27 10.63
C GLY A 170 -10.39 -8.77 10.53
N SER A 171 -10.61 -7.50 10.93
CA SER A 171 -11.93 -6.84 10.98
C SER A 171 -12.05 -5.64 10.02
N GLY A 172 -11.13 -5.53 9.04
CA GLY A 172 -11.13 -4.49 8.01
C GLY A 172 -11.61 -4.99 6.65
N ASN A 173 -11.81 -4.05 5.71
CA ASN A 173 -12.30 -4.34 4.36
C ASN A 173 -11.55 -5.47 3.65
N SER A 174 -10.21 -5.52 3.77
CA SER A 174 -9.40 -6.57 3.13
C SER A 174 -9.75 -7.98 3.64
N ALA A 175 -10.05 -8.11 4.94
CA ALA A 175 -10.47 -9.39 5.52
C ALA A 175 -11.88 -9.79 5.03
N GLY A 176 -12.82 -8.84 5.01
CA GLY A 176 -14.18 -9.07 4.49
C GLY A 176 -14.16 -9.46 3.00
N GLU A 177 -13.40 -8.74 2.17
CA GLU A 177 -13.26 -9.07 0.73
C GLU A 177 -12.60 -10.42 0.51
N ALA A 178 -11.55 -10.74 1.28
CA ALA A 178 -10.90 -12.04 1.20
C ALA A 178 -11.91 -13.14 1.56
N ALA A 179 -12.68 -12.97 2.65
CA ALA A 179 -13.67 -13.95 3.07
C ALA A 179 -14.72 -14.20 1.98
N ILE A 180 -15.26 -13.15 1.37
CA ILE A 180 -16.23 -13.24 0.27
C ILE A 180 -15.61 -14.00 -0.91
N ARG A 181 -14.45 -13.56 -1.39
CA ARG A 181 -13.84 -14.12 -2.61
C ARG A 181 -13.35 -15.54 -2.44
N LEU A 182 -12.85 -15.90 -1.26
CA LEU A 182 -12.44 -17.27 -0.99
C LEU A 182 -13.65 -18.19 -0.82
N ALA A 183 -14.71 -17.74 -0.15
CA ALA A 183 -15.97 -18.46 -0.09
C ALA A 183 -16.58 -18.69 -1.50
N ASP A 184 -16.52 -17.67 -2.37
CA ASP A 184 -16.98 -17.77 -3.76
C ASP A 184 -16.10 -18.69 -4.62
N ALA A 185 -14.86 -18.96 -4.18
CA ALA A 185 -13.95 -19.95 -4.77
C ALA A 185 -14.03 -21.33 -4.09
N ASP A 186 -15.12 -21.64 -3.38
CA ASP A 186 -15.37 -22.92 -2.67
C ASP A 186 -14.32 -23.27 -1.60
N ALA A 187 -13.69 -22.29 -0.96
CA ALA A 187 -12.90 -22.52 0.24
C ALA A 187 -13.81 -22.69 1.47
N HIS A 188 -13.35 -23.44 2.46
CA HIS A 188 -13.96 -23.48 3.80
C HIS A 188 -13.40 -22.31 4.62
N VAL A 189 -14.20 -21.26 4.84
CA VAL A 189 -13.73 -20.00 5.39
C VAL A 189 -14.20 -19.81 6.83
N TRP A 190 -13.24 -19.63 7.76
CA TRP A 190 -13.48 -19.01 9.06
C TRP A 190 -13.01 -17.55 9.01
N LEU A 191 -13.85 -16.64 9.52
CA LEU A 191 -13.54 -15.23 9.62
C LEU A 191 -13.42 -14.84 11.10
N ALA A 192 -12.18 -14.76 11.58
CA ALA A 192 -11.86 -14.38 12.95
C ALA A 192 -11.76 -12.85 13.06
N VAL A 193 -12.69 -12.27 13.85
CA VAL A 193 -12.78 -10.83 14.08
C VAL A 193 -12.69 -10.52 15.57
N GLU A 194 -11.99 -9.43 15.92
CA GLU A 194 -11.84 -8.99 17.30
C GLU A 194 -13.15 -8.42 17.90
N PRO A 195 -14.00 -7.65 17.16
CA PRO A 195 -15.27 -7.17 17.68
C PRO A 195 -16.25 -8.30 18.04
N PRO A 196 -17.21 -8.04 18.96
CA PRO A 196 -18.21 -9.01 19.36
C PRO A 196 -19.26 -9.33 18.28
N THR A 197 -19.39 -8.48 17.26
CA THR A 197 -20.27 -8.71 16.12
C THR A 197 -19.65 -8.25 14.82
N LEU A 198 -20.13 -8.78 13.67
CA LEU A 198 -19.67 -8.40 12.35
C LEU A 198 -20.01 -6.94 12.00
N GLU A 199 -21.13 -6.42 12.53
CA GLU A 199 -21.58 -5.04 12.33
C GLU A 199 -20.63 -4.01 12.98
N GLN A 200 -19.90 -4.42 14.01
CA GLN A 200 -18.90 -3.58 14.67
C GLN A 200 -17.51 -3.63 13.98
N CYS A 201 -17.35 -4.48 12.97
CA CYS A 201 -16.16 -4.49 12.15
C CYS A 201 -16.07 -3.22 11.30
N LYS A 202 -14.83 -2.87 10.88
CA LYS A 202 -14.56 -1.72 10.01
C LYS A 202 -14.86 -2.01 8.53
N PHE A 203 -15.89 -2.83 8.27
CA PHE A 203 -16.33 -3.13 6.91
C PHE A 203 -17.11 -1.95 6.32
N ARG A 204 -16.93 -1.69 5.05
CA ARG A 204 -17.85 -0.83 4.31
C ARG A 204 -19.23 -1.50 4.24
N PRO A 205 -20.33 -0.74 4.19
CA PRO A 205 -21.69 -1.30 4.23
C PRO A 205 -21.96 -2.40 3.19
N PHE A 206 -21.43 -2.25 1.98
CA PHE A 206 -21.60 -3.24 0.93
C PHE A 206 -20.80 -4.53 1.19
N ILE A 207 -19.60 -4.43 1.82
CA ILE A 207 -18.79 -5.60 2.21
C ILE A 207 -19.49 -6.34 3.36
N LEU A 208 -19.96 -5.60 4.36
CA LEU A 208 -20.69 -6.18 5.48
C LEU A 208 -21.90 -6.99 4.98
N ARG A 209 -22.70 -6.38 4.10
CA ARG A 209 -23.87 -7.05 3.51
C ARG A 209 -23.49 -8.36 2.82
N GLU A 210 -22.42 -8.35 2.00
CA GLU A 210 -21.97 -9.53 1.28
C GLU A 210 -21.38 -10.60 2.20
N VAL A 211 -20.69 -10.21 3.28
CA VAL A 211 -20.21 -11.14 4.30
C VAL A 211 -21.40 -11.81 5.02
N LEU A 212 -22.39 -11.01 5.48
CA LEU A 212 -23.56 -11.54 6.17
C LEU A 212 -24.36 -12.52 5.29
N LEU A 213 -24.50 -12.22 4.00
CA LEU A 213 -25.15 -13.13 3.06
C LEU A 213 -24.46 -14.51 3.01
N ARG A 214 -23.13 -14.54 2.94
CA ARG A 214 -22.37 -15.80 2.91
C ARG A 214 -22.34 -16.50 4.27
N VAL A 215 -22.53 -15.76 5.35
CA VAL A 215 -22.74 -16.37 6.69
C VAL A 215 -24.10 -17.07 6.74
N GLU A 216 -25.16 -16.42 6.26
CA GLU A 216 -26.52 -17.03 6.16
C GLU A 216 -26.53 -18.27 5.25
N GLU A 217 -25.76 -18.26 4.17
CA GLU A 217 -25.56 -19.39 3.27
C GLU A 217 -24.68 -20.51 3.85
N GLY A 218 -24.09 -20.30 5.03
CA GLY A 218 -23.16 -21.24 5.67
C GLY A 218 -21.79 -21.36 5.00
N ARG A 219 -21.44 -20.42 4.12
CA ARG A 219 -20.18 -20.40 3.35
C ARG A 219 -19.04 -19.68 4.09
N ILE A 220 -19.36 -18.79 5.02
CA ILE A 220 -18.43 -18.16 5.94
C ILE A 220 -18.87 -18.47 7.37
N GLN A 221 -17.95 -18.93 8.20
CA GLN A 221 -18.17 -19.17 9.62
C GLN A 221 -17.50 -18.03 10.41
N PRO A 222 -18.27 -17.10 11.02
CA PRO A 222 -17.71 -16.02 11.80
C PRO A 222 -17.26 -16.51 13.17
N LEU A 223 -16.11 -16.04 13.61
CA LEU A 223 -15.56 -16.19 14.96
C LEU A 223 -15.38 -14.81 15.55
N THR A 224 -16.25 -14.39 16.42
CA THR A 224 -16.22 -13.08 17.06
C THR A 224 -15.44 -13.11 18.38
N GLU A 225 -15.02 -11.91 18.87
CA GLU A 225 -14.15 -11.78 20.03
C GLU A 225 -12.88 -12.64 19.90
N ALA A 226 -12.44 -12.83 18.65
CA ALA A 226 -11.38 -13.76 18.30
C ALA A 226 -10.00 -13.19 18.60
N ARG A 227 -9.21 -13.98 19.30
CA ARG A 227 -7.80 -13.72 19.56
C ARG A 227 -6.98 -14.96 19.28
N ILE A 228 -6.06 -14.86 18.34
CA ILE A 228 -5.14 -15.96 18.01
C ILE A 228 -4.17 -16.15 19.17
N LEU A 229 -4.00 -17.38 19.62
CA LEU A 229 -3.09 -17.77 20.70
C LEU A 229 -1.81 -18.38 20.16
N ARG A 230 -1.93 -19.31 19.20
CA ARG A 230 -0.81 -20.00 18.56
C ARG A 230 -1.21 -20.53 17.18
N ILE A 231 -0.28 -20.55 16.24
CA ILE A 231 -0.45 -21.17 14.93
C ILE A 231 0.46 -22.40 14.86
N GLN A 232 -0.10 -23.51 14.43
CA GLN A 232 0.59 -24.78 14.27
C GLN A 232 0.55 -25.20 12.78
N PRO A 233 1.30 -26.22 12.34
CA PRO A 233 1.35 -26.61 10.93
C PRO A 233 0.00 -26.99 10.30
N ASP A 234 -0.97 -27.46 11.10
CA ASP A 234 -2.27 -28.01 10.64
C ASP A 234 -3.47 -27.46 11.40
N CYS A 235 -3.26 -26.65 12.43
CA CYS A 235 -4.33 -26.04 13.22
C CYS A 235 -3.93 -24.68 13.83
N VAL A 236 -4.92 -23.95 14.30
CA VAL A 236 -4.77 -22.68 15.00
C VAL A 236 -5.53 -22.72 16.31
N ASP A 237 -4.83 -22.45 17.40
CA ASP A 237 -5.45 -22.27 18.71
C ASP A 237 -5.86 -20.79 18.87
N LEU A 238 -7.13 -20.57 19.18
CA LEU A 238 -7.67 -19.23 19.36
C LEU A 238 -8.69 -19.19 20.50
N HIS A 239 -8.85 -18.04 21.10
CA HIS A 239 -9.98 -17.70 21.96
C HIS A 239 -11.03 -16.98 21.11
N CYS A 240 -12.29 -17.31 21.29
CA CYS A 240 -13.43 -16.64 20.66
C CYS A 240 -14.61 -16.60 21.64
N ALA A 241 -15.76 -16.06 21.20
CA ALA A 241 -16.97 -15.99 22.04
C ALA A 241 -17.42 -17.35 22.59
N GLN A 242 -17.10 -18.44 21.90
CA GLN A 242 -17.42 -19.83 22.29
C GLN A 242 -16.42 -20.43 23.28
N GLY A 243 -15.31 -19.75 23.52
CA GLY A 243 -14.21 -20.21 24.39
C GLY A 243 -12.90 -20.43 23.62
N ILE A 244 -12.06 -21.35 24.14
CA ILE A 244 -10.80 -21.72 23.48
C ILE A 244 -11.08 -22.86 22.52
N GLU A 245 -10.72 -22.67 21.25
CA GLU A 245 -10.87 -23.66 20.19
C GLU A 245 -9.54 -23.91 19.50
N SER A 246 -9.38 -25.13 18.97
CA SER A 246 -8.32 -25.51 18.05
C SER A 246 -8.94 -25.84 16.70
N LEU A 247 -8.75 -24.94 15.71
CA LEU A 247 -9.35 -25.07 14.38
C LEU A 247 -8.34 -25.64 13.39
N PRO A 248 -8.72 -26.69 12.65
CA PRO A 248 -7.86 -27.19 11.58
C PRO A 248 -7.81 -26.20 10.43
N ALA A 249 -6.61 -25.75 10.05
CA ALA A 249 -6.40 -24.75 8.99
C ALA A 249 -5.27 -25.19 8.05
N ASP A 250 -5.54 -25.16 6.75
CA ASP A 250 -4.50 -25.37 5.72
C ASP A 250 -3.76 -24.06 5.41
N PHE A 251 -4.45 -22.92 5.60
CA PHE A 251 -3.89 -21.57 5.44
C PHE A 251 -4.44 -20.63 6.49
N VAL A 252 -3.61 -19.65 6.88
CA VAL A 252 -3.99 -18.53 7.73
C VAL A 252 -3.70 -17.23 6.99
N LEU A 253 -4.73 -16.42 6.72
CA LEU A 253 -4.59 -15.10 6.12
C LEU A 253 -4.67 -14.03 7.22
N THR A 254 -3.56 -13.36 7.51
CA THR A 254 -3.52 -12.31 8.54
C THR A 254 -3.66 -10.93 7.90
N LEU A 255 -4.89 -10.45 7.80
CA LEU A 255 -5.26 -9.19 7.16
C LEU A 255 -5.60 -8.11 8.21
N ILE A 256 -4.66 -7.89 9.14
CA ILE A 256 -4.79 -7.04 10.33
C ILE A 256 -4.30 -5.59 10.13
N GLY A 257 -4.18 -5.19 8.89
CA GLY A 257 -3.81 -3.84 8.49
C GLY A 257 -2.37 -3.68 8.03
N LEU A 258 -2.05 -2.45 7.69
CA LEU A 258 -0.76 -2.03 7.13
C LEU A 258 -0.13 -0.99 8.07
N GLN A 259 1.19 -0.82 7.96
CA GLN A 259 1.91 0.23 8.66
C GLN A 259 2.91 0.91 7.71
N PRO A 260 3.21 2.19 7.92
CA PRO A 260 4.25 2.87 7.15
C PRO A 260 5.62 2.23 7.37
N ASP A 261 6.39 2.09 6.30
CA ASP A 261 7.82 1.80 6.43
C ASP A 261 8.55 3.07 6.86
N ARG A 262 9.22 3.02 8.00
CA ARG A 262 9.94 4.14 8.59
C ARG A 262 11.43 4.16 8.23
N SER A 263 11.94 3.09 7.63
CA SER A 263 13.37 2.84 7.43
C SER A 263 14.12 3.94 6.71
N LEU A 264 13.46 4.66 5.78
CA LEU A 264 14.05 5.76 5.04
C LEU A 264 13.99 7.11 5.78
N LEU A 265 12.98 7.31 6.65
CA LEU A 265 12.68 8.61 7.26
C LEU A 265 13.17 8.72 8.71
N GLU A 266 13.09 7.64 9.46
CA GLU A 266 13.49 7.61 10.88
C GLU A 266 14.98 7.93 11.11
N PRO A 267 15.93 7.42 10.29
CA PRO A 267 17.34 7.78 10.40
C PRO A 267 17.64 9.25 10.13
N LEU A 268 16.75 9.95 9.41
CA LEU A 268 16.85 11.39 9.14
C LEU A 268 16.30 12.27 10.27
N GLY A 269 15.76 11.66 11.34
CA GLY A 269 15.17 12.37 12.44
C GLY A 269 13.74 12.89 12.19
N VAL A 270 13.03 12.35 11.18
CA VAL A 270 11.63 12.69 10.94
C VAL A 270 10.77 12.15 12.09
N PRO A 271 10.02 12.98 12.79
CA PRO A 271 9.11 12.52 13.85
C PRO A 271 7.86 11.86 13.24
N PHE A 272 7.26 10.92 13.99
CA PHE A 272 6.06 10.18 13.59
C PHE A 272 4.92 10.44 14.58
N GLY A 273 3.70 10.55 14.06
CA GLY A 273 2.49 10.65 14.85
C GLY A 273 2.08 9.31 15.47
N GLU A 274 1.02 9.35 16.29
CA GLU A 274 0.42 8.16 16.93
C GLU A 274 -0.06 7.12 15.92
N ASP A 275 -0.47 7.56 14.73
CA ASP A 275 -0.85 6.71 13.60
C ASP A 275 0.35 6.05 12.88
N GLY A 276 1.57 6.31 13.37
CA GLY A 276 2.81 5.81 12.81
C GLY A 276 3.26 6.47 11.52
N LYS A 277 2.58 7.53 11.06
CA LYS A 277 2.91 8.26 9.84
C LYS A 277 3.83 9.44 10.13
N PRO A 278 4.70 9.84 9.17
CA PRO A 278 5.61 10.96 9.36
C PRO A 278 4.84 12.27 9.55
N LEU A 279 5.33 13.11 10.47
CA LEU A 279 4.84 14.47 10.60
C LEU A 279 5.34 15.32 9.43
N HIS A 280 4.47 16.16 8.91
CA HIS A 280 4.74 17.07 7.82
C HIS A 280 3.81 18.27 7.88
N ASP A 281 4.17 19.33 7.22
CA ASP A 281 3.32 20.48 7.01
C ASP A 281 2.12 20.08 6.11
N PRO A 282 0.89 20.38 6.50
CA PRO A 282 -0.30 19.93 5.77
C PRO A 282 -0.53 20.65 4.42
N GLU A 283 0.13 21.78 4.18
CA GLU A 283 0.02 22.56 2.94
C GLU A 283 1.13 22.22 1.96
N THR A 284 2.37 22.17 2.44
CA THR A 284 3.56 21.95 1.60
C THR A 284 4.01 20.50 1.53
N TYR A 285 3.56 19.64 2.45
CA TYR A 285 3.98 18.25 2.60
C TYR A 285 5.47 18.09 2.96
N GLU A 286 6.13 19.17 3.33
CA GLU A 286 7.51 19.14 3.83
C GLU A 286 7.53 18.58 5.25
N THR A 287 8.46 17.67 5.52
CA THR A 287 8.72 17.19 6.87
C THR A 287 9.50 18.24 7.66
N PRO A 288 9.67 18.11 8.98
CA PRO A 288 10.59 18.97 9.73
C PRO A 288 12.06 18.93 9.24
N VAL A 289 12.41 17.98 8.39
CA VAL A 289 13.71 17.91 7.72
C VAL A 289 13.63 18.67 6.40
N ALA A 290 14.24 19.84 6.38
CA ALA A 290 14.17 20.76 5.25
C ALA A 290 14.62 20.13 3.91
N GLY A 291 13.77 20.19 2.88
CA GLY A 291 13.96 19.58 1.56
C GLY A 291 13.48 18.13 1.45
N LEU A 292 12.96 17.55 2.53
CA LEU A 292 12.40 16.20 2.55
C LEU A 292 10.87 16.27 2.66
N PHE A 293 10.20 15.71 1.66
CA PHE A 293 8.74 15.75 1.51
C PHE A 293 8.15 14.34 1.53
N VAL A 294 6.88 14.25 1.87
CA VAL A 294 6.12 12.98 1.86
C VAL A 294 4.78 13.16 1.14
N ALA A 295 4.29 12.14 0.43
CA ALA A 295 2.98 12.21 -0.23
C ALA A 295 2.27 10.86 -0.26
N GLY A 296 0.96 10.90 -0.56
CA GLY A 296 0.10 9.74 -0.71
C GLY A 296 -0.30 9.10 0.61
N ALA A 297 -0.47 7.77 0.63
CA ALA A 297 -0.91 7.07 1.83
C ALA A 297 0.04 7.26 3.03
N LEU A 298 1.29 7.59 2.77
CA LEU A 298 2.28 7.92 3.78
C LEU A 298 1.95 9.24 4.50
N SER A 299 1.40 10.23 3.77
CA SER A 299 0.97 11.53 4.31
C SER A 299 -0.50 11.60 4.77
N ARG A 300 -1.15 10.47 5.01
CA ARG A 300 -2.58 10.34 5.37
C ARG A 300 -3.57 10.45 4.21
N ASP A 301 -3.12 10.69 2.99
CA ASP A 301 -3.96 10.74 1.80
C ASP A 301 -4.19 9.31 1.26
N SER A 302 -5.15 8.62 1.88
CA SER A 302 -5.40 7.20 1.59
C SER A 302 -6.09 6.94 0.25
N PHE A 303 -6.62 7.99 -0.40
CA PHE A 303 -7.29 7.91 -1.70
C PHE A 303 -6.46 8.58 -2.79
N ILE A 304 -6.39 7.93 -3.95
CA ILE A 304 -5.58 8.41 -5.09
C ILE A 304 -6.04 9.81 -5.54
N TYR A 305 -7.35 10.06 -5.59
CA TYR A 305 -7.90 11.36 -6.02
C TYR A 305 -7.48 12.52 -5.10
N ILE A 306 -7.43 12.28 -3.78
CA ILE A 306 -6.96 13.28 -2.82
C ILE A 306 -5.46 13.50 -2.99
N ALA A 307 -4.70 12.41 -3.00
CA ALA A 307 -3.25 12.46 -3.04
C ALA A 307 -2.71 13.08 -4.34
N ARG A 308 -3.34 12.79 -5.49
CA ARG A 308 -2.93 13.37 -6.79
C ARG A 308 -3.13 14.89 -6.88
N GLU A 309 -4.15 15.41 -6.19
CA GLU A 309 -4.39 16.87 -6.15
C GLU A 309 -3.41 17.55 -5.19
N ARG A 310 -3.22 16.96 -4.04
CA ARG A 310 -2.36 17.49 -2.98
C ARG A 310 -0.86 17.40 -3.32
N VAL A 311 -0.45 16.43 -4.10
CA VAL A 311 0.96 16.31 -4.53
C VAL A 311 1.42 17.51 -5.34
N ARG A 312 0.50 18.27 -5.98
CA ARG A 312 0.81 19.56 -6.62
C ARG A 312 1.37 20.57 -5.65
N ASN A 313 0.82 20.61 -4.43
CA ASN A 313 1.30 21.53 -3.39
C ASN A 313 2.76 21.19 -3.02
N ALA A 314 3.04 19.88 -2.83
CA ALA A 314 4.41 19.43 -2.57
C ALA A 314 5.37 19.83 -3.71
N ILE A 315 4.99 19.59 -4.96
CA ILE A 315 5.83 19.96 -6.12
C ILE A 315 6.00 21.48 -6.24
N THR A 316 4.96 22.26 -5.96
CA THR A 316 5.05 23.73 -5.93
C THR A 316 6.05 24.21 -4.88
N ALA A 317 5.98 23.68 -3.67
CA ALA A 317 6.92 24.00 -2.60
C ALA A 317 8.35 23.59 -2.94
N ILE A 318 8.53 22.40 -3.55
CA ILE A 318 9.83 21.92 -4.04
C ILE A 318 10.40 22.88 -5.10
N ALA A 319 9.61 23.24 -6.11
CA ALA A 319 10.04 24.15 -7.18
C ALA A 319 10.45 25.53 -6.65
N GLN A 320 9.69 26.08 -5.69
CA GLN A 320 10.05 27.33 -5.03
C GLN A 320 11.39 27.22 -4.28
N ARG A 321 11.59 26.09 -3.59
CA ARG A 321 12.82 25.85 -2.83
C ARG A 321 14.05 25.70 -3.73
N VAL A 322 13.92 25.00 -4.85
CA VAL A 322 14.99 24.81 -5.84
C VAL A 322 15.40 26.17 -6.41
N ARG A 323 14.44 26.96 -6.92
CA ARG A 323 14.67 28.27 -7.49
C ARG A 323 15.26 29.32 -6.51
N ALA A 324 14.95 29.16 -5.21
CA ALA A 324 15.53 30.05 -4.18
C ALA A 324 17.01 29.77 -3.88
N ARG A 325 17.57 28.68 -4.42
CA ARG A 325 19.00 28.31 -4.28
C ARG A 325 19.86 28.66 -5.50
N GLU A 326 19.22 29.01 -6.64
CA GLU A 326 19.85 29.58 -7.82
C GLU A 326 20.16 31.07 -7.59
#